data_f1be4192b175d6b247b975a43ee38e86
#
_entry.id   f1be4192b175d6b247b975a43ee38e86
#
_cell.length_a   1.000
_cell.length_b   1.000
_cell.length_c   1.000
_cell.angle_alpha   90.00
_cell.angle_beta   90.00
_cell.angle_gamma   90.00
#
_symmetry.space_group_name_H-M   'P 1'
#
loop_
_entity.id
_entity.type
_entity.pdbx_description
1 polymer ?
#
loop_
_entity_poly.entity_id
_entity_poly.type
_entity_poly.pdbx_seq_one_letter_code
_entity_poly.pdbx_strand_id
1 'polypeptide(L)'
;MNILLGITGSVSAYKTPWLVRDLRKAGHNVRVIMTPSARQFVAPLALEAVSLHPVIIDPYDPSIQEGGSWHVHLAQWADVICIAPCSATTLARLATGLCDTALMTVVCSRTPVTELYVFPAMDTDMWLQPSTKRNVDQLRSDGVIVIDPESGELASGLVGQGRLPEIAKIIKTLVGASRWLARHNNIEARHNILPERADILPERASHRLAPTSVVITAGPTHERIDAVRSIVNHATGTMGFALAEAAQKRGYLVTLVTGPTSLPTPFGVERIDVVSAQQMYDAVMRHTDSDVFIMAAAVADFTPAEPSDRKIKKEAIGDDLSITLTRTRDILAAVGKSKREHQRVIGFALESDNLLENAHRKLESKNADMIVANEAGKADSGFGTGQNTITIVTKHAQPLSYPAMSKRACAEVILDALEKL
;
A
#
# COMPACT_ATOMS: atom_id res chain seq x y z
N MET A 1 -9.69 -4.41 8.74
CA MET A 1 -8.49 -4.55 9.59
C MET A 1 -7.33 -5.06 8.76
N ASN A 2 -6.13 -4.70 9.15
CA ASN A 2 -4.89 -5.27 8.69
C ASN A 2 -4.50 -6.44 9.61
N ILE A 3 -4.51 -7.64 9.08
CA ILE A 3 -4.20 -8.86 9.84
C ILE A 3 -2.87 -9.42 9.36
N LEU A 4 -1.90 -9.55 10.27
CA LEU A 4 -0.67 -10.28 10.00
C LEU A 4 -0.85 -11.73 10.45
N LEU A 5 -0.87 -12.66 9.49
CA LEU A 5 -1.00 -14.07 9.76
C LEU A 5 0.36 -14.75 9.78
N GLY A 6 0.77 -15.22 10.95
CA GLY A 6 1.93 -16.08 11.16
C GLY A 6 1.56 -17.55 10.97
N ILE A 7 2.26 -18.26 10.08
CA ILE A 7 2.03 -19.68 9.81
C ILE A 7 3.27 -20.46 10.21
N THR A 8 3.10 -21.48 11.05
CA THR A 8 4.22 -22.25 11.59
C THR A 8 4.17 -23.73 11.22
N GLY A 9 5.24 -24.45 11.47
CA GLY A 9 5.39 -25.86 11.10
C GLY A 9 4.46 -26.80 11.89
N SER A 10 3.24 -26.92 11.43
CA SER A 10 2.24 -27.84 11.91
C SER A 10 1.47 -28.43 10.71
N VAL A 11 1.04 -29.69 10.80
CA VAL A 11 0.22 -30.33 9.75
C VAL A 11 -0.98 -29.45 9.40
N SER A 12 -1.61 -28.80 10.38
CA SER A 12 -2.77 -27.93 10.16
C SER A 12 -2.50 -26.70 9.27
N ALA A 13 -1.23 -26.42 8.93
CA ALA A 13 -0.89 -25.30 8.06
C ALA A 13 -1.53 -25.41 6.65
N TYR A 14 -1.85 -26.63 6.18
CA TYR A 14 -2.54 -26.82 4.91
C TYR A 14 -3.92 -26.14 4.84
N LYS A 15 -4.52 -25.84 6.00
CA LYS A 15 -5.83 -25.16 6.08
C LYS A 15 -5.71 -23.64 5.87
N THR A 16 -4.51 -23.07 5.97
CA THR A 16 -4.33 -21.60 6.01
C THR A 16 -4.68 -20.88 4.72
N PRO A 17 -4.56 -21.45 3.49
CA PRO A 17 -5.08 -20.76 2.29
C PRO A 17 -6.59 -20.48 2.35
N TRP A 18 -7.39 -21.35 2.94
CA TRP A 18 -8.82 -21.10 3.16
C TRP A 18 -9.04 -20.02 4.22
N LEU A 19 -8.27 -20.04 5.31
CA LEU A 19 -8.32 -19.00 6.35
C LEU A 19 -8.02 -17.61 5.75
N VAL A 20 -6.95 -17.48 4.98
CA VAL A 20 -6.58 -16.24 4.30
C VAL A 20 -7.71 -15.78 3.36
N ARG A 21 -8.22 -16.69 2.52
CA ARG A 21 -9.29 -16.38 1.57
C ARG A 21 -10.56 -15.90 2.26
N ASP A 22 -10.94 -16.55 3.35
CA ASP A 22 -12.19 -16.23 4.05
C ASP A 22 -12.07 -14.94 4.88
N LEU A 23 -10.91 -14.65 5.48
CA LEU A 23 -10.59 -13.35 6.09
C LEU A 23 -10.68 -12.21 5.05
N ARG A 24 -10.13 -12.42 3.86
CA ARG A 24 -10.23 -11.42 2.78
C ARG A 24 -11.66 -11.23 2.29
N LYS A 25 -12.45 -12.30 2.14
CA LYS A 25 -13.88 -12.20 1.81
C LYS A 25 -14.67 -11.43 2.88
N ALA A 26 -14.23 -11.50 4.13
CA ALA A 26 -14.81 -10.72 5.24
C ALA A 26 -14.34 -9.24 5.24
N GLY A 27 -13.59 -8.80 4.22
CA GLY A 27 -13.16 -7.42 4.04
C GLY A 27 -11.87 -7.05 4.80
N HIS A 28 -11.06 -8.04 5.22
CA HIS A 28 -9.80 -7.80 5.90
C HIS A 28 -8.62 -7.81 4.92
N ASN A 29 -7.60 -7.00 5.19
CA ASN A 29 -6.33 -7.03 4.48
C ASN A 29 -5.40 -8.00 5.21
N VAL A 30 -4.90 -9.03 4.53
CA VAL A 30 -4.12 -10.10 5.15
C VAL A 30 -2.74 -10.18 4.54
N ARG A 31 -1.70 -10.05 5.35
CA ARG A 31 -0.31 -10.37 5.00
C ARG A 31 0.12 -11.63 5.73
N VAL A 32 1.00 -12.39 5.10
CA VAL A 32 1.43 -13.70 5.63
C VAL A 32 2.92 -13.73 5.88
N ILE A 33 3.30 -14.19 7.08
CA ILE A 33 4.67 -14.60 7.42
C ILE A 33 4.67 -16.09 7.71
N MET A 34 5.63 -16.81 7.14
CA MET A 34 5.81 -18.24 7.41
C MET A 34 7.13 -18.51 8.10
N THR A 35 7.11 -19.44 9.04
CA THR A 35 8.39 -20.04 9.47
C THR A 35 8.95 -20.94 8.36
N PRO A 36 10.29 -21.15 8.28
CA PRO A 36 10.87 -22.04 7.30
C PRO A 36 10.25 -23.46 7.31
N SER A 37 9.91 -23.99 8.50
CA SER A 37 9.27 -25.30 8.65
C SER A 37 7.83 -25.35 8.12
N ALA A 38 7.11 -24.24 8.06
CA ALA A 38 5.74 -24.20 7.54
C ALA A 38 5.69 -24.52 6.04
N ARG A 39 6.77 -24.25 5.29
CA ARG A 39 6.89 -24.56 3.85
C ARG A 39 6.74 -26.04 3.53
N GLN A 40 6.97 -26.92 4.49
CA GLN A 40 6.82 -28.38 4.32
C GLN A 40 5.34 -28.80 4.29
N PHE A 41 4.42 -27.94 4.75
CA PHE A 41 3.00 -28.25 4.89
C PHE A 41 2.11 -27.45 3.95
N VAL A 42 2.57 -26.27 3.52
CA VAL A 42 1.83 -25.42 2.57
C VAL A 42 2.82 -24.62 1.71
N ALA A 43 2.56 -24.57 0.41
CA ALA A 43 3.39 -23.80 -0.51
C ALA A 43 3.19 -22.29 -0.33
N PRO A 44 4.27 -21.48 -0.26
CA PRO A 44 4.16 -20.03 -0.21
C PRO A 44 3.30 -19.44 -1.34
N LEU A 45 3.50 -19.93 -2.57
CA LEU A 45 2.75 -19.49 -3.75
C LEU A 45 1.22 -19.63 -3.60
N ALA A 46 0.75 -20.67 -2.90
CA ALA A 46 -0.68 -20.85 -2.63
C ALA A 46 -1.23 -19.73 -1.71
N LEU A 47 -0.41 -19.28 -0.76
CA LEU A 47 -0.75 -18.21 0.16
C LEU A 47 -0.65 -16.83 -0.52
N GLU A 48 0.36 -16.61 -1.36
CA GLU A 48 0.50 -15.40 -2.19
C GLU A 48 -0.72 -15.21 -3.10
N ALA A 49 -1.14 -16.28 -3.78
CA ALA A 49 -2.30 -16.25 -4.67
C ALA A 49 -3.60 -15.85 -3.95
N VAL A 50 -3.80 -16.25 -2.70
CA VAL A 50 -5.02 -15.93 -1.95
C VAL A 50 -4.90 -14.67 -1.09
N SER A 51 -3.70 -14.28 -0.64
CA SER A 51 -3.47 -13.03 0.10
C SER A 51 -3.31 -11.83 -0.82
N LEU A 52 -2.89 -12.05 -2.07
CA LEU A 52 -2.44 -11.05 -3.04
C LEU A 52 -1.20 -10.25 -2.56
N HIS A 53 -0.43 -10.83 -1.66
CA HIS A 53 0.81 -10.25 -1.13
C HIS A 53 1.90 -11.32 -1.12
N PRO A 54 3.17 -10.93 -1.32
CA PRO A 54 4.32 -11.83 -1.11
C PRO A 54 4.32 -12.40 0.31
N VAL A 55 4.71 -13.66 0.42
CA VAL A 55 4.86 -14.34 1.71
C VAL A 55 6.27 -14.13 2.24
N ILE A 56 6.41 -13.60 3.44
CA ILE A 56 7.68 -13.36 4.09
C ILE A 56 8.11 -14.63 4.84
N ILE A 57 9.35 -15.10 4.59
CA ILE A 57 9.90 -16.29 5.21
C ILE A 57 11.28 -16.01 5.80
N ASP A 58 12.15 -15.42 5.01
CA ASP A 58 13.52 -15.08 5.38
C ASP A 58 13.60 -13.62 5.84
N PRO A 59 14.07 -13.33 7.07
CA PRO A 59 14.25 -11.96 7.53
C PRO A 59 15.32 -11.19 6.74
N TYR A 60 16.17 -11.88 6.00
CA TYR A 60 17.26 -11.30 5.20
C TYR A 60 16.98 -11.29 3.69
N ASP A 61 15.76 -11.61 3.26
CA ASP A 61 15.38 -11.53 1.85
C ASP A 61 15.53 -10.09 1.34
N PRO A 62 16.35 -9.85 0.30
CA PRO A 62 16.54 -8.50 -0.23
C PRO A 62 15.25 -7.82 -0.68
N SER A 63 14.23 -8.56 -1.10
CA SER A 63 12.96 -8.01 -1.54
C SER A 63 12.15 -7.34 -0.43
N ILE A 64 12.40 -7.69 0.84
CA ILE A 64 11.73 -7.10 2.00
C ILE A 64 12.61 -6.08 2.74
N GLN A 65 13.90 -6.01 2.43
CA GLN A 65 14.88 -5.12 3.09
C GLN A 65 14.76 -3.66 2.66
N GLU A 66 13.95 -3.36 1.65
CA GLU A 66 13.76 -1.98 1.17
C GLU A 66 13.19 -1.09 2.27
N GLY A 67 13.98 -0.09 2.70
CA GLY A 67 13.60 0.88 3.73
C GLY A 67 14.10 0.55 5.15
N GLY A 68 14.98 -0.45 5.34
CA GLY A 68 15.69 -0.74 6.60
C GLY A 68 14.85 -1.54 7.59
N SER A 69 13.99 -0.93 8.39
CA SER A 69 13.29 -1.60 9.50
C SER A 69 11.96 -2.27 9.07
N TRP A 70 11.97 -3.13 8.05
CA TRP A 70 10.79 -3.80 7.50
C TRP A 70 9.90 -4.46 8.58
N HIS A 71 10.50 -5.09 9.58
CA HIS A 71 9.80 -5.78 10.67
C HIS A 71 9.02 -4.80 11.57
N VAL A 72 9.58 -3.61 11.83
CA VAL A 72 8.90 -2.56 12.59
C VAL A 72 7.72 -2.02 11.81
N HIS A 73 7.91 -1.72 10.51
CA HIS A 73 6.84 -1.23 9.64
C HIS A 73 5.70 -2.25 9.52
N LEU A 74 6.03 -3.54 9.40
CA LEU A 74 5.03 -4.59 9.30
C LEU A 74 4.28 -4.80 10.64
N ALA A 75 4.98 -4.70 11.76
CA ALA A 75 4.37 -4.76 13.08
C ALA A 75 3.43 -3.56 13.34
N GLN A 76 3.80 -2.36 12.89
CA GLN A 76 2.97 -1.15 12.97
C GLN A 76 1.79 -1.18 12.00
N TRP A 77 1.93 -1.81 10.83
CA TRP A 77 0.86 -1.98 9.86
C TRP A 77 -0.27 -2.88 10.39
N ALA A 78 0.06 -3.88 11.22
CA ALA A 78 -0.90 -4.84 11.71
C ALA A 78 -1.77 -4.27 12.84
N ASP A 79 -3.10 -4.31 12.65
CA ASP A 79 -4.06 -4.07 13.73
C ASP A 79 -4.09 -5.26 14.69
N VAL A 80 -3.91 -6.46 14.13
CA VAL A 80 -3.90 -7.75 14.84
C VAL A 80 -2.82 -8.65 14.25
N ILE A 81 -2.06 -9.32 15.11
CA ILE A 81 -1.17 -10.41 14.74
C ILE A 81 -1.83 -11.74 15.16
N CYS A 82 -1.99 -12.65 14.22
CA CYS A 82 -2.58 -13.96 14.43
C CYS A 82 -1.57 -15.04 14.06
N ILE A 83 -1.23 -15.93 14.99
CA ILE A 83 -0.37 -17.10 14.69
C ILE A 83 -1.25 -18.35 14.66
N ALA A 84 -1.55 -18.84 13.48
CA ALA A 84 -2.41 -19.99 13.23
C ALA A 84 -1.94 -20.80 12.01
N PRO A 85 -1.54 -22.08 12.18
CA PRO A 85 -1.32 -22.77 13.45
C PRO A 85 -0.04 -22.28 14.16
N CYS A 86 0.00 -22.41 15.49
CA CYS A 86 1.20 -22.21 16.29
C CYS A 86 1.78 -23.54 16.76
N SER A 87 2.97 -23.89 16.30
CA SER A 87 3.69 -25.09 16.74
C SER A 87 4.29 -24.94 18.15
N ALA A 88 4.57 -26.05 18.83
CA ALA A 88 5.21 -26.04 20.14
C ALA A 88 6.54 -25.26 20.14
N THR A 89 7.33 -25.36 19.07
CA THR A 89 8.58 -24.61 18.90
C THR A 89 8.33 -23.10 18.87
N THR A 90 7.33 -22.65 18.09
CA THR A 90 7.00 -21.22 18.02
C THR A 90 6.41 -20.73 19.33
N LEU A 91 5.60 -21.55 20.00
CA LEU A 91 5.07 -21.23 21.33
C LEU A 91 6.20 -20.98 22.33
N ALA A 92 7.22 -21.85 22.34
CA ALA A 92 8.39 -21.68 23.21
C ALA A 92 9.19 -20.41 22.87
N ARG A 93 9.43 -20.13 21.57
CA ARG A 93 10.09 -18.88 21.13
C ARG A 93 9.35 -17.63 21.58
N LEU A 94 8.03 -17.63 21.43
CA LEU A 94 7.19 -16.51 21.90
C LEU A 94 7.36 -16.30 23.41
N ALA A 95 7.27 -17.38 24.21
CA ALA A 95 7.35 -17.30 25.67
C ALA A 95 8.73 -16.90 26.20
N THR A 96 9.79 -17.12 25.41
CA THR A 96 11.17 -16.77 25.77
C THR A 96 11.70 -15.53 25.08
N GLY A 97 10.94 -14.92 24.14
CA GLY A 97 11.37 -13.76 23.39
C GLY A 97 12.49 -14.02 22.38
N LEU A 98 12.65 -15.25 21.89
CA LEU A 98 13.71 -15.62 20.95
C LEU A 98 13.37 -15.16 19.52
N CYS A 99 14.05 -14.11 19.03
CA CYS A 99 13.79 -13.43 17.75
C CYS A 99 14.70 -13.93 16.61
N ASP A 100 14.67 -15.22 16.32
CA ASP A 100 15.55 -15.88 15.33
C ASP A 100 14.88 -16.16 13.95
N THR A 101 13.65 -15.70 13.77
CA THR A 101 12.90 -15.86 12.51
C THR A 101 12.20 -14.57 12.13
N ALA A 102 11.83 -14.41 10.84
CA ALA A 102 11.08 -13.26 10.36
C ALA A 102 9.80 -13.01 11.20
N LEU A 103 9.04 -14.08 11.50
CA LEU A 103 7.84 -14.01 12.32
C LEU A 103 8.14 -13.48 13.72
N MET A 104 9.14 -14.01 14.38
CA MET A 104 9.49 -13.62 15.75
C MET A 104 10.02 -12.20 15.82
N THR A 105 10.81 -11.77 14.83
CA THR A 105 11.32 -10.40 14.74
C THR A 105 10.17 -9.40 14.67
N VAL A 106 9.13 -9.68 13.86
CA VAL A 106 7.95 -8.80 13.78
C VAL A 106 7.12 -8.83 15.04
N VAL A 107 6.90 -10.02 15.64
CA VAL A 107 6.14 -10.13 16.90
C VAL A 107 6.80 -9.35 18.03
N CYS A 108 8.13 -9.43 18.15
CA CYS A 108 8.88 -8.68 19.17
C CYS A 108 8.92 -7.17 18.92
N SER A 109 8.62 -6.74 17.68
CA SER A 109 8.54 -5.32 17.30
C SER A 109 7.12 -4.75 17.38
N ARG A 110 6.12 -5.55 17.79
CA ARG A 110 4.74 -5.10 17.90
C ARG A 110 4.58 -4.01 18.96
N THR A 111 3.67 -3.09 18.71
CA THR A 111 3.28 -2.09 19.71
C THR A 111 2.43 -2.73 20.82
N PRO A 112 2.40 -2.17 22.04
CA PRO A 112 1.56 -2.67 23.11
C PRO A 112 0.06 -2.73 22.80
N VAL A 113 -0.39 -1.94 21.84
CA VAL A 113 -1.80 -1.90 21.40
C VAL A 113 -2.14 -2.92 20.32
N THR A 114 -1.14 -3.56 19.69
CA THR A 114 -1.35 -4.61 18.68
C THR A 114 -1.62 -5.94 19.39
N GLU A 115 -2.84 -6.42 19.32
CA GLU A 115 -3.21 -7.71 19.93
C GLU A 115 -2.54 -8.88 19.22
N LEU A 116 -2.05 -9.84 20.01
CA LEU A 116 -1.45 -11.08 19.52
C LEU A 116 -2.35 -12.26 19.88
N TYR A 117 -2.92 -12.90 18.86
CA TYR A 117 -3.69 -14.13 18.97
C TYR A 117 -2.85 -15.32 18.58
N VAL A 118 -2.85 -16.35 19.41
CA VAL A 118 -2.08 -17.58 19.19
C VAL A 118 -3.03 -18.77 19.22
N PHE A 119 -3.00 -19.59 18.17
CA PHE A 119 -3.80 -20.79 18.00
C PHE A 119 -2.88 -22.02 17.97
N PRO A 120 -2.54 -22.62 19.10
CA PRO A 120 -1.69 -23.80 19.16
C PRO A 120 -2.30 -24.99 18.41
N ALA A 121 -1.45 -25.73 17.70
CA ALA A 121 -1.84 -26.97 17.04
C ALA A 121 -0.67 -27.97 17.04
N MET A 122 -0.82 -29.06 17.79
CA MET A 122 0.19 -30.09 18.02
C MET A 122 -0.47 -31.38 18.52
N ASP A 123 0.27 -32.46 18.63
CA ASP A 123 -0.25 -33.69 19.25
C ASP A 123 -0.63 -33.50 20.72
N THR A 124 -1.58 -34.29 21.20
CA THR A 124 -2.08 -34.24 22.58
C THR A 124 -0.98 -34.34 23.61
N ASP A 125 -0.06 -35.28 23.45
CA ASP A 125 1.05 -35.47 24.38
C ASP A 125 2.00 -34.26 24.40
N MET A 126 2.19 -33.57 23.25
CA MET A 126 2.95 -32.33 23.18
C MET A 126 2.21 -31.20 23.87
N TRP A 127 0.89 -31.10 23.71
CA TRP A 127 0.07 -30.10 24.36
C TRP A 127 0.04 -30.23 25.88
N LEU A 128 0.05 -31.49 26.38
CA LEU A 128 0.01 -31.77 27.80
C LEU A 128 1.38 -31.70 28.49
N GLN A 129 2.48 -31.57 27.73
CA GLN A 129 3.81 -31.42 28.33
C GLN A 129 3.88 -30.23 29.31
N PRO A 130 4.49 -30.42 30.49
CA PRO A 130 4.65 -29.33 31.46
C PRO A 130 5.34 -28.10 30.88
N SER A 131 6.30 -28.28 29.96
CA SER A 131 6.97 -27.18 29.26
C SER A 131 6.02 -26.39 28.37
N THR A 132 5.13 -27.06 27.64
CA THR A 132 4.13 -26.40 26.80
C THR A 132 3.13 -25.61 27.65
N LYS A 133 2.68 -26.19 28.77
CA LYS A 133 1.76 -25.50 29.71
C LYS A 133 2.41 -24.27 30.32
N ARG A 134 3.66 -24.36 30.80
CA ARG A 134 4.39 -23.19 31.31
C ARG A 134 4.51 -22.06 30.25
N ASN A 135 4.81 -22.43 29.00
CA ASN A 135 4.90 -21.45 27.93
C ASN A 135 3.56 -20.77 27.63
N VAL A 136 2.44 -21.51 27.67
CA VAL A 136 1.10 -20.97 27.52
C VAL A 136 0.76 -20.01 28.67
N ASP A 137 1.05 -20.41 29.91
CA ASP A 137 0.79 -19.61 31.11
C ASP A 137 1.62 -18.32 31.08
N GLN A 138 2.90 -18.40 30.66
CA GLN A 138 3.75 -17.22 30.50
C GLN A 138 3.18 -16.27 29.44
N LEU A 139 2.81 -16.77 28.26
CA LEU A 139 2.22 -15.95 27.20
C LEU A 139 0.94 -15.26 27.63
N ARG A 140 0.08 -15.95 28.38
CA ARG A 140 -1.15 -15.35 28.93
C ARG A 140 -0.84 -14.26 29.94
N SER A 141 0.18 -14.48 30.79
CA SER A 141 0.67 -13.49 31.74
C SER A 141 1.22 -12.24 31.03
N ASP A 142 1.84 -12.41 29.85
CA ASP A 142 2.38 -11.34 29.00
C ASP A 142 1.30 -10.65 28.14
N GLY A 143 0.00 -10.98 28.36
CA GLY A 143 -1.12 -10.38 27.66
C GLY A 143 -1.38 -10.95 26.25
N VAL A 144 -0.78 -12.09 25.90
CA VAL A 144 -1.05 -12.79 24.64
C VAL A 144 -2.36 -13.59 24.75
N ILE A 145 -3.20 -13.48 23.74
CA ILE A 145 -4.50 -14.19 23.70
C ILE A 145 -4.27 -15.60 23.12
N VAL A 146 -4.07 -16.57 24.01
CA VAL A 146 -3.87 -17.95 23.60
C VAL A 146 -5.20 -18.69 23.64
N ILE A 147 -5.63 -19.17 22.44
CA ILE A 147 -6.87 -19.94 22.26
C ILE A 147 -6.52 -21.40 22.34
N ASP A 148 -7.06 -22.11 23.32
CA ASP A 148 -6.80 -23.54 23.49
C ASP A 148 -7.17 -24.35 22.24
N PRO A 149 -6.36 -25.35 21.87
CA PRO A 149 -6.70 -26.25 20.76
C PRO A 149 -7.95 -27.07 21.08
N GLU A 150 -8.66 -27.44 20.03
CA GLU A 150 -9.86 -28.27 20.15
C GLU A 150 -9.50 -29.76 20.35
N SER A 151 -10.47 -30.49 20.89
CA SER A 151 -10.38 -31.96 20.99
C SER A 151 -10.92 -32.61 19.72
N GLY A 152 -10.30 -33.70 19.31
CA GLY A 152 -10.71 -34.48 18.14
C GLY A 152 -9.63 -35.43 17.69
N GLU A 153 -9.85 -36.06 16.54
CA GLU A 153 -8.85 -36.91 15.89
C GLU A 153 -7.70 -36.03 15.36
N LEU A 154 -6.48 -36.45 15.62
CA LEU A 154 -5.24 -35.78 15.24
C LEU A 154 -4.57 -36.49 14.05
N ALA A 155 -3.61 -35.85 13.43
CA ALA A 155 -2.88 -36.41 12.28
C ALA A 155 -2.10 -37.70 12.62
N SER A 156 -1.78 -37.90 13.89
CA SER A 156 -1.16 -39.13 14.42
C SER A 156 -2.13 -40.30 14.58
N GLY A 157 -3.45 -40.06 14.41
CA GLY A 157 -4.52 -41.03 14.72
C GLY A 157 -4.93 -41.05 16.20
N LEU A 158 -4.26 -40.28 17.07
CA LEU A 158 -4.67 -40.09 18.44
C LEU A 158 -5.95 -39.23 18.53
N VAL A 159 -6.75 -39.45 19.56
CA VAL A 159 -7.92 -38.62 19.87
C VAL A 159 -7.67 -37.84 21.15
N GLY A 160 -7.71 -36.51 21.06
CA GLY A 160 -7.47 -35.65 22.23
C GLY A 160 -7.38 -34.20 21.89
N GLN A 161 -6.99 -33.37 22.87
CA GLN A 161 -6.80 -31.96 22.71
C GLN A 161 -5.49 -31.64 21.99
N GLY A 162 -5.54 -30.88 20.88
CA GLY A 162 -4.35 -30.53 20.09
C GLY A 162 -4.69 -30.01 18.70
N ARG A 163 -5.96 -30.13 18.31
CA ARG A 163 -6.45 -29.76 16.98
C ARG A 163 -6.59 -28.24 16.82
N LEU A 164 -6.14 -27.72 15.68
CA LEU A 164 -6.42 -26.32 15.30
C LEU A 164 -7.93 -26.10 15.26
N PRO A 165 -8.47 -25.04 15.90
CA PRO A 165 -9.88 -24.69 15.80
C PRO A 165 -10.33 -24.53 14.35
N GLU A 166 -11.61 -24.77 14.12
CA GLU A 166 -12.19 -24.61 12.78
C GLU A 166 -12.06 -23.15 12.31
N ILE A 167 -11.84 -22.97 10.99
CA ILE A 167 -11.57 -21.66 10.37
C ILE A 167 -12.62 -20.61 10.76
N ALA A 168 -13.90 -21.00 10.77
CA ALA A 168 -14.99 -20.12 11.16
C ALA A 168 -14.86 -19.59 12.60
N LYS A 169 -14.34 -20.41 13.52
CA LYS A 169 -14.09 -20.01 14.92
C LYS A 169 -12.90 -19.07 15.01
N ILE A 170 -11.81 -19.34 14.27
CA ILE A 170 -10.66 -18.44 14.19
C ILE A 170 -11.09 -17.06 13.69
N ILE A 171 -11.83 -17.00 12.59
CA ILE A 171 -12.35 -15.76 12.02
C ILE A 171 -13.27 -15.04 13.02
N LYS A 172 -14.20 -15.75 13.65
CA LYS A 172 -15.11 -15.16 14.65
C LYS A 172 -14.34 -14.55 15.83
N THR A 173 -13.28 -15.21 16.28
CA THR A 173 -12.41 -14.71 17.36
C THR A 173 -11.72 -13.42 16.94
N LEU A 174 -11.09 -13.38 15.75
CA LEU A 174 -10.40 -12.21 15.24
C LEU A 174 -11.34 -11.05 14.91
N VAL A 175 -12.53 -11.33 14.35
CA VAL A 175 -13.53 -10.29 14.05
C VAL A 175 -14.19 -9.77 15.33
N GLY A 176 -14.32 -10.60 16.37
CA GLY A 176 -14.73 -10.16 17.70
C GLY A 176 -13.79 -9.12 18.29
N ALA A 177 -12.48 -9.29 18.08
CA ALA A 177 -11.44 -8.33 18.41
C ALA A 177 -11.67 -6.96 17.74
N SER A 178 -12.02 -6.94 16.46
CA SER A 178 -12.26 -5.69 15.73
C SER A 178 -13.41 -4.86 16.32
N ARG A 179 -14.43 -5.50 16.80
CA ARG A 179 -15.56 -4.82 17.48
C ARG A 179 -15.15 -4.27 18.84
N TRP A 180 -14.23 -4.94 19.52
CA TRP A 180 -13.66 -4.47 20.78
C TRP A 180 -12.72 -3.28 20.51
N LEU A 181 -11.80 -3.37 19.54
CA LEU A 181 -10.93 -2.28 19.10
C LEU A 181 -11.73 -1.04 18.64
N ALA A 182 -12.82 -1.23 17.91
CA ALA A 182 -13.72 -0.15 17.49
C ALA A 182 -14.44 0.53 18.66
N ARG A 183 -14.74 -0.20 19.75
CA ARG A 183 -15.39 0.33 20.95
C ARG A 183 -14.42 0.99 21.92
N HIS A 184 -13.14 0.58 21.92
CA HIS A 184 -12.11 1.02 22.85
C HIS A 184 -11.04 1.89 22.18
N ASN A 185 -11.18 2.21 20.90
CA ASN A 185 -10.43 3.28 20.22
C ASN A 185 -10.89 4.66 20.73
N ASN A 186 -10.96 4.82 22.06
CA ASN A 186 -10.88 6.13 22.65
C ASN A 186 -9.44 6.58 22.48
N ILE A 187 -9.26 7.63 21.70
CA ILE A 187 -7.99 8.23 21.23
C ILE A 187 -7.03 8.56 22.41
N GLU A 188 -7.56 8.71 23.62
CA GLU A 188 -6.79 9.00 24.84
C GLU A 188 -5.92 7.83 25.35
N ALA A 189 -6.29 6.57 25.07
CA ALA A 189 -5.50 5.42 25.55
C ALA A 189 -4.18 5.20 24.78
N ARG A 190 -4.06 5.74 23.57
CA ARG A 190 -2.81 5.66 22.77
C ARG A 190 -1.72 6.62 23.22
N HIS A 191 -2.06 7.64 24.03
CA HIS A 191 -1.11 8.70 24.46
C HIS A 191 -0.48 8.48 25.84
N ASN A 192 -1.01 7.55 26.67
CA ASN A 192 -0.59 7.43 28.07
C ASN A 192 0.32 6.23 28.40
N ILE A 193 0.86 5.49 27.43
CA ILE A 193 1.69 4.31 27.68
C ILE A 193 3.12 4.45 27.12
N LEU A 194 3.63 5.65 26.94
CA LEU A 194 5.06 5.85 26.71
C LEU A 194 5.68 6.46 27.95
N PRO A 195 6.56 5.74 28.68
CA PRO A 195 7.44 6.40 29.65
C PRO A 195 8.40 7.31 28.87
N GLU A 196 8.64 8.47 29.43
CA GLU A 196 9.57 9.50 28.97
C GLU A 196 10.87 8.92 28.38
N ARG A 197 10.97 8.91 27.06
CA ARG A 197 12.21 8.97 26.31
C ARG A 197 12.12 10.17 25.36
N ALA A 198 12.11 11.34 26.00
CA ALA A 198 12.06 12.62 25.33
C ALA A 198 13.46 13.15 25.09
N ASP A 199 14.30 12.52 24.28
CA ASP A 199 15.57 13.20 23.93
C ASP A 199 16.20 12.81 22.56
N ILE A 200 15.55 12.01 21.70
CA ILE A 200 16.12 11.73 20.37
C ILE A 200 15.02 11.67 19.29
N LEU A 201 14.22 12.70 19.14
CA LEU A 201 13.42 12.90 17.91
C LEU A 201 13.39 14.40 17.57
N PRO A 202 13.66 14.79 16.32
CA PRO A 202 13.50 16.18 15.94
C PRO A 202 12.04 16.60 16.05
N GLU A 203 11.84 17.77 16.59
CA GLU A 203 10.60 18.46 16.91
C GLU A 203 9.67 18.72 15.73
N ARG A 204 9.13 17.68 15.06
CA ARG A 204 8.11 17.85 14.00
C ARG A 204 7.17 16.65 13.79
N ALA A 205 6.75 15.94 14.84
CA ALA A 205 5.77 14.86 14.73
C ALA A 205 4.55 15.05 15.65
N SER A 206 4.06 16.27 15.81
CA SER A 206 2.80 16.53 16.48
C SER A 206 1.81 17.13 15.52
N HIS A 207 0.93 16.34 14.95
CA HIS A 207 -0.43 16.61 14.49
C HIS A 207 -0.87 15.82 13.24
N ARG A 208 -0.76 14.46 13.23
CA ARG A 208 -1.66 13.64 12.40
C ARG A 208 -1.77 12.21 12.93
N LEU A 209 -2.94 11.86 13.44
CA LEU A 209 -3.30 10.56 14.04
C LEU A 209 -3.73 9.49 13.02
N ALA A 210 -3.77 9.82 11.72
CA ALA A 210 -4.05 8.90 10.62
C ALA A 210 -2.93 8.97 9.58
N PRO A 211 -2.56 7.85 8.93
CA PRO A 211 -1.62 7.90 7.83
C PRO A 211 -2.17 8.83 6.74
N THR A 212 -1.31 9.72 6.23
CA THR A 212 -1.67 10.66 5.16
C THR A 212 -2.11 9.87 3.92
N SER A 213 -3.32 10.11 3.48
CA SER A 213 -3.85 9.52 2.25
C SER A 213 -3.42 10.33 1.03
N VAL A 214 -2.97 9.67 -0.03
CA VAL A 214 -2.54 10.33 -1.26
C VAL A 214 -3.13 9.67 -2.50
N VAL A 215 -3.70 10.49 -3.37
CA VAL A 215 -4.10 10.09 -4.73
C VAL A 215 -3.02 10.55 -5.70
N ILE A 216 -2.48 9.60 -6.46
CA ILE A 216 -1.47 9.88 -7.49
C ILE A 216 -2.02 9.47 -8.84
N THR A 217 -1.96 10.37 -9.82
CA THR A 217 -2.28 10.00 -11.20
C THR A 217 -1.01 9.69 -11.99
N ALA A 218 -1.07 8.69 -12.88
CA ALA A 218 0.08 8.25 -13.67
C ALA A 218 -0.32 7.81 -15.09
N GLY A 219 0.67 7.70 -15.96
CA GLY A 219 0.48 7.21 -17.33
C GLY A 219 -0.20 8.20 -18.26
N PRO A 220 -0.34 7.82 -19.54
CA PRO A 220 -1.12 8.57 -20.53
C PRO A 220 -2.60 8.22 -20.42
N THR A 221 -3.47 9.09 -20.96
CA THR A 221 -4.84 8.71 -21.31
C THR A 221 -4.93 8.40 -22.80
N HIS A 222 -5.84 7.49 -23.14
CA HIS A 222 -6.13 7.09 -24.52
C HIS A 222 -7.52 7.57 -24.90
N GLU A 223 -7.58 8.57 -25.80
CA GLU A 223 -8.84 9.14 -26.26
C GLU A 223 -9.27 8.45 -27.56
N ARG A 224 -10.29 7.65 -27.48
CA ARG A 224 -10.72 6.77 -28.57
C ARG A 224 -11.26 7.55 -29.77
N ILE A 225 -10.70 7.29 -30.94
CA ILE A 225 -11.22 7.75 -32.22
C ILE A 225 -12.26 6.73 -32.75
N ASP A 226 -11.84 5.46 -32.78
CA ASP A 226 -12.70 4.33 -33.20
C ASP A 226 -12.34 3.06 -32.42
N ALA A 227 -12.88 1.90 -32.81
CA ALA A 227 -12.60 0.62 -32.16
C ALA A 227 -11.11 0.19 -32.19
N VAL A 228 -10.26 0.87 -32.95
CA VAL A 228 -8.87 0.46 -33.21
C VAL A 228 -7.87 1.57 -32.92
N ARG A 229 -8.26 2.85 -33.07
CA ARG A 229 -7.36 4.01 -33.01
C ARG A 229 -7.71 4.95 -31.86
N SER A 230 -6.68 5.52 -31.25
CA SER A 230 -6.81 6.50 -30.16
C SER A 230 -5.78 7.61 -30.32
N ILE A 231 -6.06 8.79 -29.75
CA ILE A 231 -5.11 9.86 -29.49
C ILE A 231 -4.44 9.57 -28.15
N VAL A 232 -3.12 9.63 -28.09
CA VAL A 232 -2.34 9.25 -26.89
C VAL A 232 -1.15 10.18 -26.72
N ASN A 233 -0.80 10.50 -25.49
CA ASN A 233 0.45 11.16 -25.14
C ASN A 233 1.59 10.13 -24.98
N HIS A 234 2.83 10.53 -25.29
CA HIS A 234 4.02 9.65 -25.21
C HIS A 234 4.53 9.42 -23.77
N ALA A 235 3.67 9.45 -22.77
CA ALA A 235 4.05 9.23 -21.39
C ALA A 235 4.11 7.74 -21.04
N THR A 236 5.09 7.36 -20.21
CA THR A 236 5.29 5.97 -19.75
C THR A 236 4.70 5.67 -18.39
N GLY A 237 4.30 6.72 -17.64
CA GLY A 237 3.81 6.58 -16.25
C GLY A 237 4.89 6.48 -15.19
N THR A 238 6.16 6.31 -15.55
CA THR A 238 7.27 6.01 -14.62
C THR A 238 7.41 7.00 -13.47
N MET A 239 7.11 8.30 -13.68
CA MET A 239 7.20 9.30 -12.60
C MET A 239 6.10 9.08 -11.54
N GLY A 240 4.85 8.88 -11.97
CA GLY A 240 3.75 8.63 -11.03
C GLY A 240 3.93 7.32 -10.25
N PHE A 241 4.48 6.28 -10.91
CA PHE A 241 4.82 5.03 -10.22
C PHE A 241 5.98 5.20 -9.24
N ALA A 242 7.01 5.98 -9.56
CA ALA A 242 8.10 6.30 -8.62
C ALA A 242 7.60 7.11 -7.42
N LEU A 243 6.68 8.06 -7.63
CA LEU A 243 6.02 8.81 -6.55
C LEU A 243 5.16 7.90 -5.67
N ALA A 244 4.41 6.98 -6.28
CA ALA A 244 3.58 6.02 -5.54
C ALA A 244 4.43 5.09 -4.66
N GLU A 245 5.54 4.59 -5.21
CA GLU A 245 6.50 3.76 -4.47
C GLU A 245 7.14 4.54 -3.31
N ALA A 246 7.61 5.78 -3.55
CA ALA A 246 8.25 6.61 -2.54
C ALA A 246 7.26 7.07 -1.44
N ALA A 247 6.02 7.44 -1.81
CA ALA A 247 4.98 7.80 -0.85
C ALA A 247 4.57 6.60 0.03
N GLN A 248 4.44 5.42 -0.56
CA GLN A 248 4.15 4.20 0.19
C GLN A 248 5.26 3.86 1.18
N LYS A 249 6.54 4.01 0.79
CA LYS A 249 7.70 3.82 1.69
C LYS A 249 7.70 4.79 2.87
N ARG A 250 7.16 6.00 2.70
CA ARG A 250 6.99 7.00 3.77
C ARG A 250 5.72 6.77 4.62
N GLY A 251 5.00 5.67 4.38
CA GLY A 251 3.82 5.28 5.15
C GLY A 251 2.53 5.97 4.72
N TYR A 252 2.47 6.59 3.53
CA TYR A 252 1.23 7.12 2.99
C TYR A 252 0.31 6.00 2.51
N LEU A 253 -1.00 6.20 2.66
CA LEU A 253 -2.01 5.37 2.01
C LEU A 253 -2.15 5.83 0.56
N VAL A 254 -1.61 5.06 -0.38
CA VAL A 254 -1.49 5.46 -1.77
C VAL A 254 -2.57 4.82 -2.63
N THR A 255 -3.39 5.65 -3.28
CA THR A 255 -4.25 5.26 -4.40
C THR A 255 -3.64 5.77 -5.70
N LEU A 256 -3.20 4.87 -6.57
CA LEU A 256 -2.60 5.16 -7.87
C LEU A 256 -3.63 4.98 -8.98
N VAL A 257 -4.13 6.09 -9.53
CA VAL A 257 -5.02 6.09 -10.70
C VAL A 257 -4.16 6.18 -11.96
N THR A 258 -4.11 5.13 -12.76
CA THR A 258 -3.20 5.07 -13.90
C THR A 258 -3.89 4.81 -15.22
N GLY A 259 -3.50 5.57 -16.24
CA GLY A 259 -3.75 5.23 -17.63
C GLY A 259 -2.99 3.97 -18.07
N PRO A 260 -3.17 3.49 -19.30
CA PRO A 260 -2.57 2.25 -19.79
C PRO A 260 -1.05 2.26 -19.68
N THR A 261 -0.49 1.26 -18.98
CA THR A 261 0.95 1.07 -18.81
C THR A 261 1.27 -0.39 -18.50
N SER A 262 2.48 -0.82 -18.84
CA SER A 262 3.00 -2.15 -18.50
C SER A 262 3.76 -2.19 -17.17
N LEU A 263 3.84 -1.05 -16.43
CA LEU A 263 4.57 -1.00 -15.19
C LEU A 263 3.87 -1.85 -14.12
N PRO A 264 4.63 -2.64 -13.32
CA PRO A 264 4.07 -3.38 -12.20
C PRO A 264 3.60 -2.42 -11.11
N THR A 265 2.54 -2.81 -10.42
CA THR A 265 2.03 -2.03 -9.28
C THR A 265 3.06 -2.04 -8.15
N PRO A 266 3.47 -0.88 -7.60
CA PRO A 266 4.33 -0.85 -6.44
C PRO A 266 3.66 -1.54 -5.24
N PHE A 267 4.47 -2.21 -4.43
CA PHE A 267 3.98 -2.93 -3.27
C PHE A 267 3.19 -1.99 -2.32
N GLY A 268 2.05 -2.47 -1.82
CA GLY A 268 1.23 -1.72 -0.86
C GLY A 268 0.47 -0.52 -1.43
N VAL A 269 0.44 -0.36 -2.76
CA VAL A 269 -0.29 0.68 -3.46
C VAL A 269 -1.61 0.13 -3.98
N GLU A 270 -2.72 0.80 -3.71
CA GLU A 270 -4.00 0.54 -4.35
C GLU A 270 -3.95 1.10 -5.78
N ARG A 271 -4.18 0.24 -6.79
CA ARG A 271 -4.15 0.64 -8.19
C ARG A 271 -5.55 0.64 -8.80
N ILE A 272 -5.88 1.74 -9.49
CA ILE A 272 -7.10 1.89 -10.28
C ILE A 272 -6.69 2.13 -11.72
N ASP A 273 -6.95 1.15 -12.58
CA ASP A 273 -6.70 1.27 -14.03
C ASP A 273 -7.85 2.00 -14.72
N VAL A 274 -7.49 2.99 -15.53
CA VAL A 274 -8.40 3.78 -16.35
C VAL A 274 -7.86 3.87 -17.77
N VAL A 275 -8.70 4.25 -18.74
CA VAL A 275 -8.28 4.38 -20.14
C VAL A 275 -8.32 5.84 -20.59
N SER A 276 -9.42 6.54 -20.36
CA SER A 276 -9.64 7.90 -20.86
C SER A 276 -9.48 8.99 -19.78
N ALA A 277 -9.32 10.22 -20.21
CA ALA A 277 -9.32 11.41 -19.34
C ALA A 277 -10.58 11.50 -18.48
N GLN A 278 -11.76 11.16 -19.05
CA GLN A 278 -13.01 11.14 -18.29
C GLN A 278 -12.99 10.08 -17.20
N GLN A 279 -12.52 8.87 -17.47
CA GLN A 279 -12.42 7.82 -16.45
C GLN A 279 -11.44 8.18 -15.36
N MET A 280 -10.30 8.81 -15.70
CA MET A 280 -9.32 9.29 -14.73
C MET A 280 -9.92 10.39 -13.85
N TYR A 281 -10.63 11.33 -14.44
CA TYR A 281 -11.38 12.38 -13.70
C TYR A 281 -12.35 11.75 -12.70
N ASP A 282 -13.21 10.82 -13.15
CA ASP A 282 -14.21 10.19 -12.31
C ASP A 282 -13.58 9.35 -11.18
N ALA A 283 -12.45 8.69 -11.46
CA ALA A 283 -11.69 7.95 -10.45
C ALA A 283 -11.10 8.87 -9.38
N VAL A 284 -10.43 9.96 -9.77
CA VAL A 284 -9.86 10.94 -8.83
C VAL A 284 -10.94 11.60 -7.97
N MET A 285 -12.07 11.98 -8.58
CA MET A 285 -13.16 12.68 -7.88
C MET A 285 -13.92 11.79 -6.89
N ARG A 286 -13.75 10.47 -6.93
CA ARG A 286 -14.26 9.56 -5.88
C ARG A 286 -13.42 9.58 -4.60
N HIS A 287 -12.21 10.14 -4.64
CA HIS A 287 -11.27 10.19 -3.52
C HIS A 287 -11.05 11.61 -2.98
N THR A 288 -12.09 12.47 -3.05
CA THR A 288 -12.00 13.89 -2.62
C THR A 288 -11.66 14.08 -1.14
N ASP A 289 -11.75 13.03 -0.33
CA ASP A 289 -11.40 13.05 1.09
C ASP A 289 -9.92 12.80 1.37
N SER A 290 -9.11 12.49 0.35
CA SER A 290 -7.67 12.26 0.50
C SER A 290 -6.94 13.54 0.90
N ASP A 291 -5.87 13.39 1.70
CA ASP A 291 -5.09 14.53 2.21
C ASP A 291 -4.22 15.19 1.13
N VAL A 292 -3.73 14.39 0.18
CA VAL A 292 -2.79 14.83 -0.85
C VAL A 292 -3.22 14.35 -2.23
N PHE A 293 -3.05 15.24 -3.23
CA PHE A 293 -3.27 14.92 -4.64
C PHE A 293 -2.02 15.24 -5.44
N ILE A 294 -1.44 14.24 -6.12
CA ILE A 294 -0.27 14.40 -6.98
C ILE A 294 -0.68 14.04 -8.41
N MET A 295 -0.91 15.07 -9.23
CA MET A 295 -1.42 14.94 -10.59
C MET A 295 -0.27 14.83 -11.59
N ALA A 296 0.32 13.63 -11.71
CA ALA A 296 1.50 13.36 -12.54
C ALA A 296 1.18 12.65 -13.88
N ALA A 297 -0.09 12.34 -14.14
CA ALA A 297 -0.51 11.75 -15.41
C ALA A 297 -0.38 12.74 -16.57
N ALA A 298 -0.10 12.22 -17.75
CA ALA A 298 -0.18 12.96 -19.03
C ALA A 298 -1.58 12.82 -19.62
N VAL A 299 -2.51 13.58 -19.09
CA VAL A 299 -3.90 13.59 -19.53
C VAL A 299 -4.00 14.35 -20.87
N ALA A 300 -4.75 13.81 -21.82
CA ALA A 300 -5.01 14.49 -23.08
C ALA A 300 -5.94 15.70 -22.84
N ASP A 301 -5.60 16.88 -23.39
CA ASP A 301 -6.41 18.09 -23.29
C ASP A 301 -7.65 18.04 -24.17
N PHE A 302 -7.65 17.17 -25.18
CA PHE A 302 -8.73 17.02 -26.14
C PHE A 302 -9.08 15.55 -26.37
N THR A 303 -10.35 15.27 -26.61
CA THR A 303 -10.91 13.97 -26.96
C THR A 303 -11.80 14.09 -28.19
N PRO A 304 -11.94 13.05 -29.04
CA PRO A 304 -12.91 13.09 -30.12
C PRO A 304 -14.33 13.37 -29.61
N ALA A 305 -15.02 14.32 -30.25
CA ALA A 305 -16.38 14.70 -29.86
C ALA A 305 -17.38 13.54 -30.07
N GLU A 306 -17.18 12.75 -31.11
CA GLU A 306 -18.01 11.60 -31.48
C GLU A 306 -17.13 10.38 -31.76
N PRO A 307 -16.71 9.60 -30.75
CA PRO A 307 -15.94 8.39 -30.96
C PRO A 307 -16.81 7.30 -31.59
N SER A 308 -16.28 6.62 -32.59
CA SER A 308 -16.97 5.50 -33.27
C SER A 308 -16.80 4.17 -32.51
N ASP A 309 -17.88 3.39 -32.41
CA ASP A 309 -17.82 2.02 -31.86
C ASP A 309 -17.30 0.99 -32.86
N ARG A 310 -17.20 1.38 -34.14
CA ARG A 310 -16.70 0.54 -35.21
C ARG A 310 -15.49 1.19 -35.89
N LYS A 311 -14.59 0.35 -36.43
CA LYS A 311 -13.46 0.84 -37.20
C LYS A 311 -13.96 1.69 -38.37
N ILE A 312 -13.51 2.92 -38.47
CA ILE A 312 -13.76 3.81 -39.58
C ILE A 312 -12.99 3.28 -40.82
N LYS A 313 -13.71 2.88 -41.86
CA LYS A 313 -13.14 2.32 -43.08
C LYS A 313 -12.73 3.42 -44.07
N LYS A 314 -11.61 3.22 -44.77
CA LYS A 314 -11.10 4.18 -45.77
C LYS A 314 -12.12 4.45 -46.90
N GLU A 315 -12.83 3.40 -47.32
CA GLU A 315 -13.83 3.49 -48.38
C GLU A 315 -15.02 4.41 -48.04
N ALA A 316 -15.25 4.67 -46.77
CA ALA A 316 -16.34 5.52 -46.30
C ALA A 316 -15.97 7.01 -46.19
N ILE A 317 -14.65 7.37 -46.24
CA ILE A 317 -14.15 8.70 -45.88
C ILE A 317 -13.39 9.37 -47.02
N GLY A 318 -12.96 8.59 -48.07
CA GLY A 318 -12.03 9.10 -49.06
C GLY A 318 -10.60 9.20 -48.56
N ASP A 319 -9.81 10.13 -49.11
CA ASP A 319 -8.39 10.26 -48.81
C ASP A 319 -8.09 10.98 -47.47
N ASP A 320 -9.04 11.79 -46.95
CA ASP A 320 -8.88 12.60 -45.75
C ASP A 320 -9.85 12.21 -44.65
N LEU A 321 -9.32 12.09 -43.40
CA LEU A 321 -10.11 11.93 -42.20
C LEU A 321 -10.02 13.16 -41.29
N SER A 322 -11.13 13.91 -41.17
CA SER A 322 -11.26 15.01 -40.24
C SER A 322 -11.91 14.53 -38.94
N ILE A 323 -11.31 14.88 -37.82
CA ILE A 323 -11.83 14.53 -36.49
C ILE A 323 -12.07 15.82 -35.69
N THR A 324 -13.32 16.06 -35.30
CA THR A 324 -13.66 17.15 -34.39
C THR A 324 -13.26 16.75 -32.98
N LEU A 325 -12.48 17.61 -32.31
CA LEU A 325 -12.05 17.41 -30.94
C LEU A 325 -12.77 18.36 -29.99
N THR A 326 -13.11 17.89 -28.81
CA THR A 326 -13.64 18.67 -27.70
C THR A 326 -12.67 18.64 -26.51
N ARG A 327 -12.71 19.66 -25.66
CA ARG A 327 -11.84 19.72 -24.46
C ARG A 327 -12.24 18.67 -23.44
N THR A 328 -11.25 18.04 -22.87
CA THR A 328 -11.41 17.14 -21.71
C THR A 328 -11.61 17.97 -20.41
N ARG A 329 -12.05 17.29 -19.36
CA ARG A 329 -12.15 17.92 -18.03
C ARG A 329 -10.76 18.07 -17.43
N ASP A 330 -10.48 19.25 -16.90
CA ASP A 330 -9.21 19.54 -16.22
C ASP A 330 -9.24 19.00 -14.79
N ILE A 331 -8.57 17.87 -14.57
CA ILE A 331 -8.55 17.17 -13.28
C ILE A 331 -7.87 18.02 -12.20
N LEU A 332 -6.72 18.64 -12.53
CA LEU A 332 -5.98 19.47 -11.58
C LEU A 332 -6.81 20.69 -11.14
N ALA A 333 -7.48 21.35 -12.08
CA ALA A 333 -8.36 22.48 -11.76
C ALA A 333 -9.57 22.05 -10.92
N ALA A 334 -10.16 20.88 -11.19
CA ALA A 334 -11.29 20.36 -10.43
C ALA A 334 -10.90 20.03 -8.98
N VAL A 335 -9.78 19.35 -8.78
CA VAL A 335 -9.25 19.05 -7.44
C VAL A 335 -8.90 20.33 -6.70
N GLY A 336 -8.18 21.27 -7.33
CA GLY A 336 -7.81 22.51 -6.70
C GLY A 336 -9.02 23.40 -6.31
N LYS A 337 -10.12 23.33 -7.10
CA LYS A 337 -11.38 24.04 -6.77
C LYS A 337 -12.11 23.41 -5.58
N SER A 338 -12.06 22.10 -5.44
CA SER A 338 -12.77 21.37 -4.39
C SER A 338 -11.93 21.12 -3.13
N LYS A 339 -10.63 21.45 -3.13
CA LYS A 339 -9.74 21.13 -2.02
C LYS A 339 -10.13 21.86 -0.73
N ARG A 340 -9.98 21.16 0.39
CA ARG A 340 -10.14 21.68 1.74
C ARG A 340 -8.82 22.31 2.23
N GLU A 341 -8.87 23.12 3.29
CA GLU A 341 -7.71 23.84 3.83
C GLU A 341 -6.50 22.96 4.16
N HIS A 342 -6.76 21.78 4.73
CA HIS A 342 -5.72 20.82 5.11
C HIS A 342 -5.15 20.00 3.94
N GLN A 343 -5.83 20.00 2.79
CA GLN A 343 -5.43 19.20 1.63
C GLN A 343 -4.32 19.89 0.83
N ARG A 344 -3.43 19.10 0.22
CA ARG A 344 -2.34 19.57 -0.64
C ARG A 344 -2.49 19.05 -2.06
N VAL A 345 -2.32 19.93 -3.01
CA VAL A 345 -2.48 19.64 -4.45
C VAL A 345 -1.19 19.96 -5.19
N ILE A 346 -0.62 18.95 -5.81
CA ILE A 346 0.62 19.01 -6.57
C ILE A 346 0.32 18.74 -8.04
N GLY A 347 0.68 19.67 -8.90
CA GLY A 347 0.56 19.53 -10.36
C GLY A 347 1.91 19.35 -11.02
N PHE A 348 1.89 18.82 -12.23
CA PHE A 348 3.05 18.74 -13.11
C PHE A 348 2.88 19.65 -14.32
N ALA A 349 3.99 20.23 -14.77
CA ALA A 349 4.06 21.05 -15.99
C ALA A 349 5.25 20.57 -16.83
N LEU A 350 5.01 20.38 -18.11
CA LEU A 350 6.06 20.13 -19.12
C LEU A 350 6.01 21.29 -20.11
N GLU A 351 7.03 22.13 -20.11
CA GLU A 351 7.06 23.38 -20.84
C GLU A 351 8.31 23.43 -21.74
N SER A 352 8.14 23.95 -22.96
CA SER A 352 9.27 24.21 -23.89
C SER A 352 9.91 25.56 -23.68
N ASP A 353 9.12 26.56 -23.22
CA ASP A 353 9.52 27.96 -23.07
C ASP A 353 8.88 28.56 -21.80
N ASN A 354 9.51 29.58 -21.23
CA ASN A 354 9.00 30.36 -20.09
C ASN A 354 8.58 29.48 -18.89
N LEU A 355 9.39 28.46 -18.57
CA LEU A 355 9.10 27.42 -17.55
C LEU A 355 8.54 28.01 -16.24
N LEU A 356 9.23 29.00 -15.67
CA LEU A 356 8.84 29.57 -14.37
C LEU A 356 7.53 30.35 -14.43
N GLU A 357 7.36 31.19 -15.48
CA GLU A 357 6.14 31.97 -15.65
C GLU A 357 4.91 31.06 -15.84
N ASN A 358 5.03 30.05 -16.69
CA ASN A 358 3.98 29.07 -16.93
C ASN A 358 3.66 28.24 -15.67
N ALA A 359 4.70 27.85 -14.89
CA ALA A 359 4.51 27.13 -13.62
C ALA A 359 3.79 28.00 -12.58
N HIS A 360 4.15 29.28 -12.43
CA HIS A 360 3.45 30.22 -11.53
C HIS A 360 2.00 30.43 -11.95
N ARG A 361 1.76 30.68 -13.24
CA ARG A 361 0.39 30.82 -13.76
C ARG A 361 -0.45 29.58 -13.52
N LYS A 362 0.14 28.37 -13.68
CA LYS A 362 -0.54 27.11 -13.42
C LYS A 362 -0.82 26.92 -11.93
N LEU A 363 0.13 27.28 -11.06
CA LEU A 363 -0.01 27.24 -9.60
C LEU A 363 -1.24 28.05 -9.14
N GLU A 364 -1.37 29.28 -9.62
CA GLU A 364 -2.46 30.17 -9.27
C GLU A 364 -3.79 29.76 -9.90
N SER A 365 -3.81 29.55 -11.23
CA SER A 365 -5.04 29.26 -11.98
C SER A 365 -5.68 27.93 -11.60
N LYS A 366 -4.89 26.94 -11.11
CA LYS A 366 -5.37 25.63 -10.67
C LYS A 366 -5.51 25.52 -9.15
N ASN A 367 -5.23 26.60 -8.40
CA ASN A 367 -5.19 26.58 -6.93
C ASN A 367 -4.36 25.41 -6.36
N ALA A 368 -3.24 25.10 -7.03
CA ALA A 368 -2.29 24.09 -6.56
C ALA A 368 -1.40 24.68 -5.44
N ASP A 369 -0.79 23.83 -4.61
CA ASP A 369 0.15 24.25 -3.58
C ASP A 369 1.60 24.14 -4.06
N MET A 370 1.82 23.25 -5.04
CA MET A 370 3.12 23.03 -5.67
C MET A 370 2.95 22.64 -7.14
N ILE A 371 3.83 23.16 -7.99
CA ILE A 371 4.01 22.70 -9.37
C ILE A 371 5.43 22.15 -9.53
N VAL A 372 5.51 20.95 -10.08
CA VAL A 372 6.76 20.32 -10.51
C VAL A 372 6.90 20.55 -12.00
N ALA A 373 7.79 21.46 -12.37
CA ALA A 373 8.00 21.85 -13.76
C ALA A 373 9.21 21.11 -14.36
N ASN A 374 9.01 20.51 -15.54
CA ASN A 374 10.03 19.88 -16.36
C ASN A 374 10.21 20.66 -17.66
N GLU A 375 11.45 20.76 -18.13
CA GLU A 375 11.76 21.38 -19.43
C GLU A 375 11.67 20.33 -20.54
N ALA A 376 10.83 20.58 -21.53
CA ALA A 376 10.72 19.74 -22.72
C ALA A 376 11.89 19.99 -23.71
N GLY A 377 12.35 18.97 -24.40
CA GLY A 377 13.31 19.11 -25.51
C GLY A 377 14.79 19.02 -25.13
N LYS A 378 15.16 18.83 -23.86
CA LYS A 378 16.55 18.51 -23.50
C LYS A 378 16.82 17.02 -23.71
N ALA A 379 17.99 16.68 -24.26
CA ALA A 379 18.37 15.30 -24.59
C ALA A 379 18.31 14.34 -23.38
N ASP A 380 18.48 14.85 -22.17
CA ASP A 380 18.52 14.10 -20.91
C ASP A 380 17.25 14.27 -20.04
N SER A 381 16.19 14.91 -20.55
CA SER A 381 14.97 15.20 -19.80
C SER A 381 13.73 14.99 -20.66
N GLY A 382 12.70 14.30 -20.14
CA GLY A 382 11.41 14.14 -20.80
C GLY A 382 10.83 12.72 -20.81
N PHE A 383 9.86 12.49 -21.70
CA PHE A 383 9.21 11.19 -21.84
C PHE A 383 10.20 10.14 -22.37
N GLY A 384 10.29 9.00 -21.69
CA GLY A 384 11.12 7.86 -22.11
C GLY A 384 12.58 7.88 -21.65
N THR A 385 13.10 9.00 -21.15
CA THR A 385 14.43 9.06 -20.53
C THR A 385 14.39 8.56 -19.09
N GLY A 386 15.49 7.92 -18.63
CA GLY A 386 15.61 7.44 -17.24
C GLY A 386 15.77 8.57 -16.21
N GLN A 387 16.05 9.80 -16.66
CA GLN A 387 16.34 10.96 -15.83
C GLN A 387 15.40 12.13 -16.11
N ASN A 388 15.25 13.03 -15.12
CA ASN A 388 14.51 14.28 -15.24
C ASN A 388 15.24 15.42 -14.55
N THR A 389 15.19 16.61 -15.17
CA THR A 389 15.53 17.89 -14.54
C THR A 389 14.23 18.52 -14.07
N ILE A 390 14.09 18.81 -12.80
CA ILE A 390 12.87 19.37 -12.24
C ILE A 390 13.10 20.72 -11.56
N THR A 391 12.11 21.61 -11.65
CA THR A 391 12.03 22.82 -10.85
C THR A 391 10.74 22.80 -10.04
N ILE A 392 10.85 22.93 -8.74
CA ILE A 392 9.73 22.96 -7.79
C ILE A 392 9.35 24.41 -7.55
N VAL A 393 8.09 24.73 -7.80
CA VAL A 393 7.49 26.06 -7.59
C VAL A 393 6.37 25.97 -6.57
N THR A 394 6.41 26.79 -5.52
CA THR A 394 5.40 26.88 -4.46
C THR A 394 4.92 28.33 -4.28
N LYS A 395 3.82 28.55 -3.53
CA LYS A 395 3.22 29.87 -3.35
C LYS A 395 4.12 30.85 -2.57
N HIS A 396 4.96 30.36 -1.66
CA HIS A 396 5.61 31.19 -0.64
C HIS A 396 7.14 31.07 -0.60
N ALA A 397 7.75 30.24 -1.46
CA ALA A 397 9.19 30.08 -1.51
C ALA A 397 9.75 30.34 -2.91
N GLN A 398 11.05 30.68 -2.97
CA GLN A 398 11.76 30.79 -4.24
C GLN A 398 11.79 29.44 -4.96
N PRO A 399 11.68 29.42 -6.30
CA PRO A 399 11.78 28.22 -7.09
C PRO A 399 13.09 27.45 -6.82
N LEU A 400 12.99 26.13 -6.63
CA LEU A 400 14.13 25.24 -6.40
C LEU A 400 14.36 24.38 -7.63
N SER A 401 15.49 24.56 -8.29
CA SER A 401 15.87 23.76 -9.47
C SER A 401 16.84 22.65 -9.07
N TYR A 402 16.62 21.48 -9.62
CA TYR A 402 17.43 20.27 -9.38
C TYR A 402 18.01 19.77 -10.70
N PRO A 403 19.29 19.33 -10.70
CA PRO A 403 19.94 18.80 -11.89
C PRO A 403 19.26 17.50 -12.36
N ALA A 404 19.67 17.00 -13.53
CA ALA A 404 19.21 15.73 -14.04
C ALA A 404 19.47 14.59 -13.03
N MET A 405 18.39 13.92 -12.63
CA MET A 405 18.42 12.82 -11.65
C MET A 405 17.42 11.72 -12.03
N SER A 406 17.57 10.53 -11.44
CA SER A 406 16.62 9.44 -11.66
C SER A 406 15.22 9.82 -11.21
N LYS A 407 14.18 9.23 -11.82
CA LYS A 407 12.77 9.47 -11.42
C LYS A 407 12.49 9.09 -9.98
N ARG A 408 13.21 8.09 -9.41
CA ARG A 408 13.16 7.77 -7.98
C ARG A 408 13.69 8.92 -7.12
N ALA A 409 14.85 9.48 -7.48
CA ALA A 409 15.41 10.63 -6.76
C ALA A 409 14.50 11.87 -6.88
N CYS A 410 13.90 12.12 -8.06
CA CYS A 410 12.90 13.16 -8.23
C CYS A 410 11.70 12.96 -7.29
N ALA A 411 11.20 11.73 -7.16
CA ALA A 411 10.07 11.41 -6.29
C ALA A 411 10.38 11.74 -4.82
N GLU A 412 11.59 11.37 -4.33
CA GLU A 412 12.01 11.70 -2.97
C GLU A 412 12.04 13.22 -2.73
N VAL A 413 12.68 13.96 -3.64
CA VAL A 413 12.78 15.43 -3.54
C VAL A 413 11.40 16.10 -3.58
N ILE A 414 10.47 15.60 -4.41
CA ILE A 414 9.09 16.12 -4.49
C ILE A 414 8.34 15.88 -3.17
N LEU A 415 8.48 14.68 -2.59
CA LEU A 415 7.86 14.37 -1.30
C LEU A 415 8.50 15.15 -0.14
N ASP A 416 9.84 15.37 -0.15
CA ASP A 416 10.50 16.24 0.82
C ASP A 416 10.01 17.69 0.76
N ALA A 417 9.68 18.18 -0.45
CA ALA A 417 9.10 19.49 -0.63
C ALA A 417 7.63 19.56 -0.18
N LEU A 418 6.86 18.48 -0.45
CA LEU A 418 5.47 18.34 0.02
C LEU A 418 5.36 18.38 1.54
N GLU A 419 6.25 17.69 2.26
CA GLU A 419 6.27 17.63 3.73
C GLU A 419 6.59 18.98 4.39
N LYS A 420 7.07 19.95 3.61
CA LYS A 420 7.37 21.32 4.07
C LYS A 420 6.24 22.32 3.78
N LEU A 421 5.16 21.92 3.07
CA LEU A 421 3.97 22.71 2.79
C LEU A 421 2.98 22.67 3.96
#